data_57fdc50217038f9d9168a3a1d2541d15
#
_entry.id   57fdc50217038f9d9168a3a1d2541d15
#
_cell.length_a   1.000
_cell.length_b   1.000
_cell.length_c   1.000
_cell.angle_alpha   90.00
_cell.angle_beta   90.00
_cell.angle_gamma   90.00
#
_symmetry.space_group_name_H-M   'P 1'
#
loop_
_entity.id
_entity.type
_entity.pdbx_description
1 polymer ?
#
loop_
_entity_poly.entity_id
_entity_poly.type
_entity_poly.pdbx_seq_one_letter_code
_entity_poly.pdbx_strand_id
1 'polypeptide(L)'
;MARDSIESGISLLTKCYPNGTLPPEIDDEGNIEYKLKLINPSLERLEHLITQMKWRLSEGNGEALYEIGVDDDGTIKGLTVEEMEMSINTLRKMAKALEADVSIMREFTLNNSMIHPSKTHRKVAEILVRKRPSEDDSQRFTDLRIVLVGGLGAGKSTLLGHLSHGAKDNGRGRARLNLLRHRHELESGRSSSISHEIIGYDSEGNLVNYASTNISTWEHVCECSSKIITFLDTCGYPKYLRTTISGLMGYAPDYACLVIAGNAGSVSDMTREHLSIAIMLGVPVFVVITKADLATQDQLRRTLCSLLAILKSPWMKKVPVVVQNENDVVNCASLFASRRGPELPIFMVSNVSGSNMNLLVKFFNCLPKPTRLDYDDLLEEPAEFQIEDVYTLPDVGTVVGGVLCQGRISIKDQQSYHLGPNARGEFIQVQVKSIHRHRMAVPFVHCGQTATLALGDLSGWKLHKGMVLLGSDKAESYMEFEADLMVLYHATGVSTGTCGMIHSGSIRQHARVVQSSLTTIPNEDDEEQLSSDIANLTLSASTRSNSNVVASGQQGKCRFKFMYEPCYLRLGAQILFMEGKSKCLGRVTRLIPV
;
A
#
# COMPACT_ATOMS: atom_id res chain seq x y z
N MET A 1 10.58 -33.77 -16.77
CA MET A 1 9.66 -32.84 -16.07
C MET A 1 9.89 -32.72 -14.56
N ALA A 2 10.22 -33.74 -13.81
CA ALA A 2 10.50 -33.61 -12.36
C ALA A 2 11.94 -33.21 -12.02
N ARG A 3 12.90 -33.34 -12.94
CA ARG A 3 14.31 -32.90 -12.76
C ARG A 3 14.51 -31.40 -13.00
N ASP A 4 13.74 -30.80 -13.90
CA ASP A 4 13.87 -29.36 -14.24
C ASP A 4 13.30 -28.43 -13.15
N SER A 5 12.36 -28.91 -12.32
CA SER A 5 11.78 -28.13 -11.23
C SER A 5 12.66 -28.05 -9.98
N ILE A 6 13.61 -29.00 -9.80
CA ILE A 6 14.52 -29.06 -8.66
C ILE A 6 15.75 -28.17 -8.89
N GLU A 7 16.24 -28.10 -10.15
CA GLU A 7 17.35 -27.19 -10.50
C GLU A 7 16.93 -25.71 -10.51
N SER A 8 15.65 -25.41 -10.74
CA SER A 8 15.15 -24.03 -10.73
C SER A 8 15.11 -23.40 -9.33
N GLY A 9 14.82 -24.17 -8.27
CA GLY A 9 14.75 -23.66 -6.89
C GLY A 9 16.11 -23.21 -6.35
N ILE A 10 17.15 -24.02 -6.57
CA ILE A 10 18.54 -23.71 -6.14
C ILE A 10 19.14 -22.59 -7.00
N SER A 11 18.81 -22.56 -8.30
CA SER A 11 19.24 -21.51 -9.23
C SER A 11 18.65 -20.13 -8.91
N LEU A 12 17.51 -20.04 -8.22
CA LEU A 12 16.87 -18.77 -7.85
C LEU A 12 17.42 -18.22 -6.53
N LEU A 13 17.66 -19.08 -5.53
CA LEU A 13 18.39 -18.69 -4.31
C LEU A 13 19.80 -18.17 -4.65
N THR A 14 20.50 -18.84 -5.57
CA THR A 14 21.84 -18.40 -6.04
C THR A 14 21.80 -17.18 -6.97
N LYS A 15 20.67 -16.87 -7.62
CA LYS A 15 20.51 -15.64 -8.42
C LYS A 15 20.15 -14.42 -7.61
N CYS A 16 19.35 -14.58 -6.53
CA CYS A 16 19.00 -13.48 -5.62
C CYS A 16 20.14 -13.24 -4.61
N TYR A 17 20.87 -14.28 -4.23
CA TYR A 17 22.00 -14.21 -3.28
C TYR A 17 23.17 -15.02 -3.84
N PRO A 18 24.13 -14.36 -4.54
CA PRO A 18 25.24 -15.02 -5.23
C PRO A 18 26.09 -15.96 -4.35
N ASN A 19 26.03 -15.78 -3.03
CA ASN A 19 26.77 -16.60 -2.04
C ASN A 19 25.93 -17.71 -1.39
N GLY A 20 24.64 -17.88 -1.74
CA GLY A 20 23.76 -18.88 -1.12
C GLY A 20 23.45 -18.63 0.36
N THR A 21 23.59 -17.39 0.83
CA THR A 21 23.26 -16.93 2.18
C THR A 21 22.19 -15.86 2.11
N LEU A 22 21.25 -15.88 3.06
CA LEU A 22 20.31 -14.78 3.28
C LEU A 22 21.05 -13.59 3.92
N PRO A 23 20.50 -12.37 3.89
CA PRO A 23 21.04 -11.29 4.71
C PRO A 23 20.98 -11.70 6.20
N PRO A 24 21.93 -11.28 7.05
CA PRO A 24 21.89 -11.57 8.48
C PRO A 24 20.58 -11.06 9.10
N GLU A 25 20.11 -11.75 10.14
CA GLU A 25 18.92 -11.32 10.90
C GLU A 25 19.14 -9.92 11.47
N ILE A 26 18.11 -9.10 11.46
CA ILE A 26 18.10 -7.79 12.14
C ILE A 26 17.48 -8.01 13.51
N ASP A 27 18.31 -8.03 14.55
CA ASP A 27 17.88 -8.38 15.90
C ASP A 27 16.87 -7.39 16.51
N ASP A 28 17.03 -6.10 16.23
CA ASP A 28 16.28 -5.03 16.89
C ASP A 28 15.07 -4.51 16.13
N GLU A 29 14.81 -4.94 14.88
CA GLU A 29 13.70 -4.45 14.06
C GLU A 29 13.11 -5.54 13.16
N GLY A 30 11.78 -5.49 12.96
CA GLY A 30 11.08 -6.28 11.97
C GLY A 30 10.44 -7.57 12.50
N ASN A 31 9.69 -8.22 11.61
CA ASN A 31 8.85 -9.39 11.91
C ASN A 31 9.43 -10.71 11.37
N ILE A 32 10.69 -10.74 10.96
CA ILE A 32 11.37 -11.93 10.44
C ILE A 32 12.29 -12.48 11.53
N GLU A 33 12.25 -13.80 11.71
CA GLU A 33 13.05 -14.51 12.71
C GLU A 33 13.73 -15.73 12.08
N TYR A 34 15.06 -15.84 12.21
CA TYR A 34 15.81 -17.01 11.77
C TYR A 34 15.99 -17.99 12.94
N LYS A 35 15.77 -19.25 12.69
CA LYS A 35 16.07 -20.33 13.67
C LYS A 35 16.62 -21.53 12.96
N LEU A 36 17.85 -21.87 13.33
CA LEU A 36 18.44 -23.09 12.79
C LEU A 36 17.57 -24.29 13.16
N LYS A 37 17.20 -24.44 14.45
CA LYS A 37 16.32 -25.52 14.92
C LYS A 37 15.63 -25.18 16.25
N LEU A 38 14.44 -25.75 16.46
CA LEU A 38 13.62 -25.61 17.66
C LEU A 38 13.26 -26.99 18.23
N ILE A 39 14.27 -27.75 18.72
CA ILE A 39 14.09 -29.14 19.16
C ILE A 39 14.08 -29.21 20.67
N ASN A 40 12.98 -29.70 21.25
CA ASN A 40 12.80 -29.98 22.67
C ASN A 40 13.41 -28.91 23.60
N PRO A 41 13.02 -27.64 23.52
CA PRO A 41 13.53 -26.59 24.40
C PRO A 41 13.13 -26.88 25.85
N SER A 42 14.01 -26.50 26.82
CA SER A 42 13.62 -26.46 28.24
C SER A 42 12.46 -25.49 28.45
N LEU A 43 11.76 -25.61 29.59
CA LEU A 43 10.63 -24.70 29.90
C LEU A 43 11.06 -23.23 29.89
N GLU A 44 12.17 -22.91 30.53
CA GLU A 44 12.73 -21.54 30.52
C GLU A 44 13.06 -21.05 29.11
N ARG A 45 13.68 -21.91 28.28
CA ARG A 45 13.97 -21.57 26.89
C ARG A 45 12.70 -21.38 26.07
N LEU A 46 11.66 -22.19 26.31
CA LEU A 46 10.39 -22.06 25.64
C LEU A 46 9.70 -20.72 25.97
N GLU A 47 9.74 -20.26 27.23
CA GLU A 47 9.21 -18.98 27.65
C GLU A 47 9.94 -17.81 26.98
N HIS A 48 11.29 -17.89 26.87
CA HIS A 48 12.05 -16.90 26.13
C HIS A 48 11.66 -16.85 24.64
N LEU A 49 11.50 -18.01 24.01
CA LEU A 49 11.09 -18.11 22.61
C LEU A 49 9.66 -17.57 22.39
N ILE A 50 8.75 -17.81 23.34
CA ILE A 50 7.39 -17.24 23.30
C ILE A 50 7.44 -15.71 23.43
N THR A 51 8.30 -15.18 24.31
CA THR A 51 8.48 -13.74 24.47
C THR A 51 9.05 -13.11 23.20
N GLN A 52 10.02 -13.77 22.56
CA GLN A 52 10.59 -13.35 21.28
C GLN A 52 9.52 -13.36 20.17
N MET A 53 8.72 -14.43 20.07
CA MET A 53 7.61 -14.51 19.13
C MET A 53 6.57 -13.41 19.36
N LYS A 54 6.23 -13.12 20.64
CA LYS A 54 5.31 -12.05 20.99
C LYS A 54 5.81 -10.70 20.48
N TRP A 55 7.11 -10.44 20.63
CA TRP A 55 7.74 -9.23 20.14
C TRP A 55 7.70 -9.15 18.61
N ARG A 56 8.09 -10.21 17.89
CA ARG A 56 8.03 -10.26 16.41
C ARG A 56 6.59 -10.09 15.89
N LEU A 57 5.59 -10.66 16.56
CA LEU A 57 4.17 -10.46 16.23
C LEU A 57 3.73 -9.02 16.46
N SER A 58 4.26 -8.35 17.49
CA SER A 58 3.97 -6.92 17.73
C SER A 58 4.54 -6.05 16.62
N GLU A 59 5.83 -6.24 16.27
CA GLU A 59 6.49 -5.53 15.16
C GLU A 59 5.80 -5.74 13.81
N GLY A 60 5.31 -6.96 13.55
CA GLY A 60 4.62 -7.33 12.31
C GLY A 60 3.11 -7.08 12.32
N ASN A 61 2.57 -6.30 13.29
CA ASN A 61 1.13 -6.04 13.38
C ASN A 61 0.27 -7.33 13.41
N GLY A 62 0.72 -8.33 14.17
CA GLY A 62 0.05 -9.62 14.30
C GLY A 62 0.56 -10.71 13.36
N GLU A 63 1.58 -10.43 12.55
CA GLU A 63 2.21 -11.40 11.64
C GLU A 63 3.72 -11.49 11.88
N ALA A 64 4.27 -12.70 11.97
CA ALA A 64 5.71 -12.95 12.05
C ALA A 64 6.12 -14.05 11.08
N LEU A 65 7.28 -13.89 10.44
CA LEU A 65 7.83 -14.84 9.48
C LEU A 65 9.02 -15.57 10.11
N TYR A 66 8.96 -16.90 10.17
CA TYR A 66 10.01 -17.75 10.69
C TYR A 66 10.71 -18.52 9.58
N GLU A 67 12.03 -18.36 9.48
CA GLU A 67 12.91 -19.14 8.58
C GLU A 67 13.56 -20.27 9.39
N ILE A 68 13.04 -21.51 9.24
CA ILE A 68 13.53 -22.68 9.97
C ILE A 68 14.56 -23.44 9.13
N GLY A 69 15.72 -23.72 9.71
CA GLY A 69 16.88 -24.32 9.03
C GLY A 69 17.91 -23.29 8.55
N VAL A 70 17.76 -22.05 8.98
CA VAL A 70 18.64 -20.92 8.71
C VAL A 70 19.27 -20.45 10.02
N ASP A 71 20.56 -20.14 9.99
CA ASP A 71 21.29 -19.57 11.12
C ASP A 71 21.11 -18.05 11.17
N ASP A 72 21.35 -17.42 12.32
CA ASP A 72 21.16 -15.98 12.55
C ASP A 72 22.04 -15.10 11.61
N ASP A 73 23.15 -15.67 11.10
CA ASP A 73 24.02 -15.03 10.09
C ASP A 73 23.47 -15.12 8.64
N GLY A 74 22.31 -15.75 8.45
CA GLY A 74 21.69 -15.99 7.14
C GLY A 74 22.21 -17.24 6.41
N THR A 75 23.08 -18.05 7.04
CA THR A 75 23.59 -19.28 6.45
C THR A 75 22.52 -20.37 6.42
N ILE A 76 22.22 -20.91 5.25
CA ILE A 76 21.22 -21.95 5.05
C ILE A 76 21.87 -23.34 5.32
N LYS A 77 21.55 -23.92 6.47
CA LYS A 77 22.09 -25.25 6.88
C LYS A 77 21.10 -26.38 6.64
N GLY A 78 19.82 -26.11 6.72
CA GLY A 78 18.72 -27.08 6.61
C GLY A 78 18.68 -28.10 7.76
N LEU A 79 17.55 -28.77 7.91
CA LEU A 79 17.25 -29.78 8.93
C LEU A 79 16.90 -31.13 8.31
N THR A 80 17.06 -32.22 9.05
CA THR A 80 16.47 -33.51 8.69
C THR A 80 14.95 -33.44 8.75
N VAL A 81 14.26 -34.40 8.13
CA VAL A 81 12.79 -34.44 8.16
C VAL A 81 12.27 -34.48 9.60
N GLU A 82 12.89 -35.29 10.46
CA GLU A 82 12.53 -35.45 11.88
C GLU A 82 12.77 -34.15 12.67
N GLU A 83 13.94 -33.51 12.47
CA GLU A 83 14.27 -32.22 13.11
C GLU A 83 13.30 -31.10 12.67
N MET A 84 12.89 -31.08 11.40
CA MET A 84 11.94 -30.12 10.87
C MET A 84 10.56 -30.30 11.51
N GLU A 85 10.05 -31.53 11.57
CA GLU A 85 8.77 -31.82 12.23
C GLU A 85 8.78 -31.42 13.70
N MET A 86 9.85 -31.72 14.44
CA MET A 86 10.01 -31.32 15.84
C MET A 86 10.03 -29.79 15.99
N SER A 87 10.74 -29.10 15.11
CA SER A 87 10.82 -27.63 15.13
C SER A 87 9.47 -26.98 14.83
N ILE A 88 8.74 -27.48 13.84
CA ILE A 88 7.39 -27.00 13.51
C ILE A 88 6.42 -27.26 14.67
N ASN A 89 6.50 -28.42 15.34
CA ASN A 89 5.67 -28.71 16.49
C ASN A 89 5.97 -27.79 17.69
N THR A 90 7.24 -27.44 17.90
CA THR A 90 7.61 -26.44 18.92
C THR A 90 7.07 -25.07 18.55
N LEU A 91 7.19 -24.66 17.28
CA LEU A 91 6.65 -23.38 16.80
C LEU A 91 5.12 -23.31 16.98
N ARG A 92 4.40 -24.41 16.71
CA ARG A 92 2.94 -24.50 16.96
C ARG A 92 2.60 -24.37 18.45
N LYS A 93 3.42 -24.92 19.36
CA LYS A 93 3.24 -24.74 20.80
C LYS A 93 3.43 -23.28 21.22
N MET A 94 4.47 -22.62 20.70
CA MET A 94 4.73 -21.20 20.95
C MET A 94 3.57 -20.33 20.44
N ALA A 95 3.15 -20.54 19.20
CA ALA A 95 2.04 -19.82 18.59
C ALA A 95 0.73 -20.01 19.35
N LYS A 96 0.42 -21.24 19.77
CA LYS A 96 -0.78 -21.54 20.59
C LYS A 96 -0.80 -20.79 21.92
N ALA A 97 0.34 -20.59 22.55
CA ALA A 97 0.45 -19.81 23.79
C ALA A 97 0.15 -18.33 23.59
N LEU A 98 0.26 -17.82 22.37
CA LEU A 98 0.01 -16.43 21.98
C LEU A 98 -1.30 -16.28 21.18
N GLU A 99 -2.15 -17.30 21.17
CA GLU A 99 -3.39 -17.33 20.37
C GLU A 99 -3.13 -17.05 18.88
N ALA A 100 -2.06 -17.63 18.35
CA ALA A 100 -1.67 -17.52 16.96
C ALA A 100 -1.70 -18.88 16.25
N ASP A 101 -1.81 -18.86 14.93
CA ASP A 101 -1.75 -20.02 14.05
C ASP A 101 -0.49 -20.00 13.20
N VAL A 102 -0.10 -21.20 12.73
CA VAL A 102 1.12 -21.44 11.99
C VAL A 102 0.80 -21.97 10.60
N SER A 103 1.20 -21.24 9.57
CA SER A 103 1.00 -21.59 8.16
C SER A 103 2.34 -21.78 7.46
N ILE A 104 2.58 -22.97 6.90
CA ILE A 104 3.81 -23.24 6.14
C ILE A 104 3.67 -22.60 4.76
N MET A 105 4.47 -21.57 4.50
CA MET A 105 4.43 -20.86 3.23
C MET A 105 5.16 -21.62 2.13
N ARG A 106 6.31 -22.21 2.47
CA ARG A 106 7.10 -23.04 1.57
C ARG A 106 8.05 -23.97 2.33
N GLU A 107 8.43 -25.07 1.69
CA GLU A 107 9.42 -26.02 2.18
C GLU A 107 10.38 -26.40 1.04
N PHE A 108 11.67 -26.35 1.28
CA PHE A 108 12.70 -26.71 0.31
C PHE A 108 13.50 -27.91 0.78
N THR A 109 13.88 -28.75 -0.16
CA THR A 109 14.85 -29.80 0.08
C THR A 109 16.21 -29.37 -0.52
N LEU A 110 17.22 -29.29 0.33
CA LEU A 110 18.58 -28.97 -0.09
C LEU A 110 19.24 -30.24 -0.65
N ASN A 111 19.54 -30.25 -1.95
CA ASN A 111 20.30 -31.32 -2.59
C ASN A 111 21.80 -31.02 -2.49
N ASN A 112 22.44 -31.44 -1.40
CA ASN A 112 23.88 -31.25 -1.19
C ASN A 112 24.68 -32.30 -1.99
N SER A 113 24.97 -32.02 -3.25
CA SER A 113 25.99 -32.76 -4.01
C SER A 113 27.42 -32.24 -3.81
N MET A 114 27.63 -31.11 -3.13
CA MET A 114 28.95 -30.47 -3.04
C MET A 114 29.54 -30.31 -1.64
N ILE A 115 28.80 -30.48 -0.54
CA ILE A 115 29.33 -30.11 0.80
C ILE A 115 29.44 -31.25 1.80
N HIS A 116 28.68 -32.33 1.71
CA HIS A 116 28.83 -33.52 2.57
C HIS A 116 28.42 -34.83 1.90
N PRO A 117 29.12 -35.94 2.10
CA PRO A 117 28.85 -37.25 1.49
C PRO A 117 27.67 -38.03 2.13
N SER A 118 26.95 -37.47 3.11
CA SER A 118 25.82 -38.15 3.73
C SER A 118 24.53 -37.92 2.91
N LYS A 119 23.88 -39.03 2.53
CA LYS A 119 22.62 -39.09 1.73
C LYS A 119 21.37 -38.54 2.43
N THR A 120 21.48 -37.66 3.40
CA THR A 120 20.32 -37.11 4.11
C THR A 120 19.83 -35.83 3.42
N HIS A 121 18.62 -35.89 2.86
CA HIS A 121 17.94 -34.72 2.35
C HIS A 121 17.64 -33.75 3.51
N ARG A 122 18.23 -32.58 3.48
CA ARG A 122 17.95 -31.51 4.44
C ARG A 122 16.88 -30.58 3.91
N LYS A 123 16.01 -30.12 4.79
CA LYS A 123 14.87 -29.24 4.47
C LYS A 123 15.02 -27.89 5.16
N VAL A 124 14.51 -26.87 4.53
CA VAL A 124 14.35 -25.52 5.07
C VAL A 124 12.89 -25.13 4.89
N ALA A 125 12.29 -24.50 5.86
CA ALA A 125 10.90 -24.08 5.79
C ALA A 125 10.74 -22.61 6.18
N GLU A 126 9.94 -21.91 5.40
CA GLU A 126 9.47 -20.56 5.70
C GLU A 126 8.03 -20.63 6.19
N ILE A 127 7.79 -20.10 7.37
CA ILE A 127 6.57 -20.31 8.15
C ILE A 127 6.02 -18.96 8.60
N LEU A 128 4.78 -18.67 8.23
CA LEU A 128 4.04 -17.51 8.70
C LEU A 128 3.31 -17.86 9.99
N VAL A 129 3.55 -17.07 11.03
CA VAL A 129 2.80 -17.09 12.29
C VAL A 129 1.87 -15.89 12.30
N ARG A 130 0.57 -16.11 12.52
CA ARG A 130 -0.45 -15.06 12.50
C ARG A 130 -1.33 -15.15 13.74
N LYS A 131 -1.49 -14.01 14.43
CA LYS A 131 -2.35 -13.91 15.60
C LYS A 131 -3.82 -14.12 15.21
N ARG A 132 -4.57 -14.88 16.01
CA ARG A 132 -6.02 -15.03 15.84
C ARG A 132 -6.74 -13.75 16.21
N PRO A 133 -7.87 -13.43 15.54
CA PRO A 133 -8.72 -12.35 15.99
C PRO A 133 -9.31 -12.70 17.37
N SER A 134 -9.07 -11.87 18.37
CA SER A 134 -9.69 -12.03 19.69
C SER A 134 -11.06 -11.37 19.72
N GLU A 135 -12.02 -11.95 20.46
CA GLU A 135 -13.39 -11.42 20.56
C GLU A 135 -13.44 -10.03 21.23
N ASP A 136 -12.50 -9.75 22.12
CA ASP A 136 -12.41 -8.50 22.87
C ASP A 136 -11.63 -7.37 22.16
N ASP A 137 -10.91 -7.67 21.08
CA ASP A 137 -10.09 -6.70 20.39
C ASP A 137 -10.85 -6.06 19.22
N SER A 138 -11.13 -4.77 19.32
CA SER A 138 -11.68 -3.96 18.22
C SER A 138 -10.75 -3.88 17.00
N GLN A 139 -9.52 -4.37 17.12
CA GLN A 139 -8.47 -4.48 16.10
C GLN A 139 -8.34 -5.92 15.56
N ARG A 140 -9.44 -6.63 15.40
CA ARG A 140 -9.51 -8.07 15.10
C ARG A 140 -8.68 -8.56 13.90
N PHE A 141 -8.25 -7.68 13.00
CA PHE A 141 -7.55 -8.07 11.76
C PHE A 141 -6.53 -7.03 11.31
N THR A 142 -5.49 -7.49 10.65
CA THR A 142 -4.55 -6.63 9.91
C THR A 142 -5.23 -6.12 8.64
N ASP A 143 -5.32 -4.79 8.49
CA ASP A 143 -5.98 -4.13 7.36
C ASP A 143 -4.94 -3.55 6.40
N LEU A 144 -4.93 -4.03 5.15
CA LEU A 144 -4.11 -3.53 4.05
C LEU A 144 -4.98 -2.84 3.00
N ARG A 145 -4.48 -1.75 2.44
CA ARG A 145 -5.16 -1.04 1.35
C ARG A 145 -4.34 -1.10 0.08
N ILE A 146 -4.94 -1.63 -0.99
CA ILE A 146 -4.32 -1.76 -2.30
C ILE A 146 -5.13 -0.95 -3.32
N VAL A 147 -4.50 0.04 -3.93
CA VAL A 147 -5.13 0.80 -5.02
C VAL A 147 -4.86 0.12 -6.36
N LEU A 148 -5.91 -0.11 -7.14
CA LEU A 148 -5.81 -0.62 -8.52
C LEU A 148 -5.69 0.56 -9.48
N VAL A 149 -4.56 0.66 -10.17
CA VAL A 149 -4.28 1.72 -11.13
C VAL A 149 -3.96 1.13 -12.52
N GLY A 150 -4.10 1.91 -13.57
CA GLY A 150 -3.85 1.47 -14.94
C GLY A 150 -4.86 2.05 -15.93
N GLY A 151 -4.59 1.93 -17.23
CA GLY A 151 -5.38 2.51 -18.30
C GLY A 151 -6.79 1.94 -18.44
N LEU A 152 -7.55 2.57 -19.32
CA LEU A 152 -8.89 2.08 -19.70
C LEU A 152 -8.79 0.69 -20.33
N GLY A 153 -9.69 -0.21 -19.94
CA GLY A 153 -9.73 -1.58 -20.49
C GLY A 153 -8.59 -2.49 -20.02
N ALA A 154 -7.74 -2.07 -19.08
CA ALA A 154 -6.68 -2.90 -18.49
C ALA A 154 -7.20 -4.10 -17.70
N GLY A 155 -8.46 -4.13 -17.30
CA GLY A 155 -9.07 -5.25 -16.57
C GLY A 155 -9.08 -5.08 -15.05
N LYS A 156 -8.90 -3.88 -14.51
CA LYS A 156 -8.89 -3.57 -13.06
C LYS A 156 -10.14 -4.10 -12.34
N SER A 157 -11.31 -3.59 -12.70
CA SER A 157 -12.59 -3.99 -12.09
C SER A 157 -12.92 -5.46 -12.34
N THR A 158 -12.50 -6.04 -13.48
CA THR A 158 -12.69 -7.48 -13.77
C THR A 158 -11.80 -8.33 -12.86
N LEU A 159 -10.55 -7.93 -12.64
CA LEU A 159 -9.64 -8.58 -11.70
C LEU A 159 -10.20 -8.55 -10.29
N LEU A 160 -10.66 -7.39 -9.85
CA LEU A 160 -11.25 -7.23 -8.52
C LEU A 160 -12.52 -8.08 -8.36
N GLY A 161 -13.42 -8.10 -9.35
CA GLY A 161 -14.61 -8.93 -9.32
C GLY A 161 -14.30 -10.42 -9.28
N HIS A 162 -13.23 -10.88 -9.93
CA HIS A 162 -12.76 -12.26 -9.82
C HIS A 162 -12.24 -12.56 -8.41
N LEU A 163 -11.42 -11.68 -7.83
CA LEU A 163 -10.84 -11.86 -6.49
C LEU A 163 -11.91 -11.85 -5.39
N SER A 164 -12.85 -10.90 -5.44
CA SER A 164 -13.86 -10.74 -4.39
C SER A 164 -14.98 -11.77 -4.47
N HIS A 165 -15.42 -12.14 -5.68
CA HIS A 165 -16.55 -13.05 -5.87
C HIS A 165 -16.15 -14.46 -6.31
N GLY A 166 -14.85 -14.74 -6.54
CA GLY A 166 -14.37 -16.04 -7.02
C GLY A 166 -14.87 -16.43 -8.43
N ALA A 167 -15.65 -15.57 -9.07
CA ALA A 167 -16.28 -15.88 -10.35
C ALA A 167 -15.35 -15.54 -11.51
N LYS A 168 -15.03 -16.55 -12.35
CA LYS A 168 -14.30 -16.33 -13.58
C LYS A 168 -15.10 -15.43 -14.53
N ASP A 169 -14.41 -14.56 -15.25
CA ASP A 169 -15.04 -13.72 -16.26
C ASP A 169 -15.42 -14.55 -17.51
N ASN A 170 -16.44 -14.12 -18.21
CA ASN A 170 -16.85 -14.72 -19.49
C ASN A 170 -16.18 -14.08 -20.72
N GLY A 171 -15.16 -13.26 -20.52
CA GLY A 171 -14.50 -12.47 -21.56
C GLY A 171 -15.25 -11.19 -21.96
N ARG A 172 -16.45 -10.96 -21.42
CA ARG A 172 -17.30 -9.78 -21.69
C ARG A 172 -17.48 -8.87 -20.48
N GLY A 173 -16.78 -9.15 -19.37
CA GLY A 173 -16.78 -8.33 -18.17
C GLY A 173 -17.90 -8.65 -17.19
N ARG A 174 -18.43 -9.89 -17.16
CA ARG A 174 -19.44 -10.32 -16.20
C ARG A 174 -18.96 -10.17 -14.76
N ALA A 175 -17.69 -10.48 -14.47
CA ALA A 175 -17.15 -10.43 -13.12
C ALA A 175 -17.17 -9.03 -12.50
N ARG A 176 -17.15 -7.97 -13.30
CA ARG A 176 -17.15 -6.58 -12.81
C ARG A 176 -18.54 -5.97 -12.57
N LEU A 177 -19.63 -6.65 -12.97
CA LEU A 177 -20.99 -6.05 -12.92
C LEU A 177 -21.39 -5.65 -11.51
N ASN A 178 -21.00 -6.41 -10.49
CA ASN A 178 -21.31 -6.14 -9.09
C ASN A 178 -20.53 -4.94 -8.52
N LEU A 179 -19.48 -4.48 -9.21
CA LEU A 179 -18.61 -3.38 -8.76
C LEU A 179 -19.05 -2.02 -9.32
N LEU A 180 -19.84 -2.02 -10.40
CA LEU A 180 -20.28 -0.80 -11.06
C LEU A 180 -21.46 -0.19 -10.29
N ARG A 181 -21.30 1.05 -9.85
CA ARG A 181 -22.26 1.74 -8.97
C ARG A 181 -23.29 2.57 -9.71
N HIS A 182 -22.92 3.09 -10.89
CA HIS A 182 -23.73 4.02 -11.63
C HIS A 182 -24.25 3.41 -12.93
N ARG A 183 -25.48 3.77 -13.33
CA ARG A 183 -26.11 3.27 -14.56
C ARG A 183 -25.25 3.54 -15.80
N HIS A 184 -24.65 4.72 -15.93
CA HIS A 184 -23.77 5.04 -17.03
C HIS A 184 -22.47 4.20 -17.06
N GLU A 185 -22.01 3.69 -15.92
CA GLU A 185 -20.88 2.75 -15.83
C GLU A 185 -21.27 1.38 -16.37
N LEU A 186 -22.49 0.92 -16.05
CA LEU A 186 -23.04 -0.34 -16.60
C LEU A 186 -23.20 -0.26 -18.12
N GLU A 187 -23.71 0.85 -18.64
CA GLU A 187 -23.94 1.08 -20.07
C GLU A 187 -22.61 1.24 -20.84
N SER A 188 -21.68 2.02 -20.31
CA SER A 188 -20.40 2.31 -20.97
C SER A 188 -19.29 1.29 -20.68
N GLY A 189 -19.41 0.52 -19.61
CA GLY A 189 -18.37 -0.35 -19.08
C GLY A 189 -17.13 0.38 -18.55
N ARG A 190 -17.27 1.68 -18.20
CA ARG A 190 -16.18 2.55 -17.75
C ARG A 190 -16.43 3.03 -16.32
N SER A 191 -15.52 2.71 -15.39
CA SER A 191 -15.57 3.22 -14.02
C SER A 191 -15.36 4.74 -14.02
N SER A 192 -16.19 5.46 -13.27
CA SER A 192 -16.16 6.92 -13.11
C SER A 192 -15.95 7.34 -11.65
N SER A 193 -16.17 6.44 -10.72
CA SER A 193 -16.01 6.60 -9.28
C SER A 193 -15.00 5.59 -8.72
N ILE A 194 -14.52 5.81 -7.50
CA ILE A 194 -13.73 4.83 -6.76
C ILE A 194 -14.71 3.84 -6.14
N SER A 195 -14.52 2.55 -6.38
CA SER A 195 -15.23 1.50 -5.67
C SER A 195 -14.31 0.78 -4.69
N HIS A 196 -14.88 0.35 -3.58
CA HIS A 196 -14.18 -0.35 -2.52
C HIS A 196 -14.71 -1.76 -2.45
N GLU A 197 -13.79 -2.72 -2.39
CA GLU A 197 -14.09 -4.14 -2.15
C GLU A 197 -13.05 -4.73 -1.22
N ILE A 198 -13.46 -5.79 -0.52
CA ILE A 198 -12.59 -6.49 0.42
C ILE A 198 -12.44 -7.96 0.05
N ILE A 199 -11.28 -8.49 0.40
CA ILE A 199 -11.04 -9.92 0.56
C ILE A 199 -10.38 -10.15 1.91
N GLY A 200 -10.61 -11.31 2.49
CA GLY A 200 -10.01 -11.70 3.76
C GLY A 200 -9.11 -12.92 3.62
N TYR A 201 -8.28 -13.11 4.63
CA TYR A 201 -7.53 -14.34 4.85
C TYR A 201 -7.74 -14.78 6.29
N ASP A 202 -8.08 -16.03 6.50
CA ASP A 202 -8.13 -16.61 7.83
C ASP A 202 -6.71 -16.75 8.44
N SER A 203 -6.64 -17.25 9.67
CA SER A 203 -5.36 -17.46 10.36
C SER A 203 -4.48 -18.52 9.71
N GLU A 204 -5.08 -19.45 8.94
CA GLU A 204 -4.38 -20.49 8.19
C GLU A 204 -3.88 -19.99 6.81
N GLY A 205 -4.32 -18.81 6.39
CA GLY A 205 -3.96 -18.20 5.11
C GLY A 205 -4.88 -18.57 3.95
N ASN A 206 -6.06 -19.16 4.22
CA ASN A 206 -7.04 -19.43 3.20
C ASN A 206 -7.80 -18.16 2.81
N LEU A 207 -8.13 -18.02 1.53
CA LEU A 207 -8.89 -16.88 1.02
C LEU A 207 -10.34 -16.93 1.50
N VAL A 208 -10.79 -15.83 2.10
CA VAL A 208 -12.17 -15.59 2.53
C VAL A 208 -12.77 -14.49 1.65
N ASN A 209 -13.76 -14.84 0.83
CA ASN A 209 -14.46 -13.91 -0.07
C ASN A 209 -15.92 -14.36 -0.26
N TYR A 210 -16.67 -13.68 -1.12
CA TYR A 210 -18.08 -14.02 -1.38
C TYR A 210 -18.32 -15.38 -2.06
N ALA A 211 -17.28 -16.05 -2.53
CA ALA A 211 -17.37 -17.43 -3.02
C ALA A 211 -17.24 -18.46 -1.90
N SER A 212 -16.76 -18.04 -0.72
CA SER A 212 -16.63 -18.91 0.45
C SER A 212 -17.99 -19.27 1.01
N THR A 213 -18.11 -20.47 1.57
CA THR A 213 -19.37 -20.97 2.12
C THR A 213 -19.86 -20.06 3.26
N ASN A 214 -21.13 -19.67 3.21
CA ASN A 214 -21.80 -18.81 4.20
C ASN A 214 -21.31 -17.34 4.27
N ILE A 215 -20.52 -16.87 3.31
CA ILE A 215 -20.09 -15.49 3.27
C ILE A 215 -20.97 -14.68 2.31
N SER A 216 -21.71 -13.71 2.82
CA SER A 216 -22.62 -12.86 2.02
C SER A 216 -22.43 -11.37 2.23
N THR A 217 -21.80 -10.95 3.32
CA THR A 217 -21.62 -9.53 3.69
C THR A 217 -20.17 -9.23 4.04
N TRP A 218 -19.84 -7.94 4.11
CA TRP A 218 -18.51 -7.48 4.55
C TRP A 218 -18.25 -7.89 6.01
N GLU A 219 -19.27 -7.82 6.85
CA GLU A 219 -19.19 -8.22 8.26
C GLU A 219 -18.72 -9.68 8.38
N HIS A 220 -19.33 -10.59 7.63
CA HIS A 220 -18.95 -12.01 7.65
C HIS A 220 -17.49 -12.22 7.15
N VAL A 221 -17.05 -11.47 6.12
CA VAL A 221 -15.64 -11.52 5.68
C VAL A 221 -14.73 -11.09 6.82
N CYS A 222 -15.07 -9.99 7.52
CA CYS A 222 -14.28 -9.47 8.63
C CYS A 222 -14.25 -10.41 9.84
N GLU A 223 -15.37 -11.03 10.20
CA GLU A 223 -15.48 -11.97 11.31
C GLU A 223 -14.64 -13.24 11.12
N CYS A 224 -14.55 -13.72 9.86
CA CYS A 224 -13.83 -14.93 9.53
C CYS A 224 -12.34 -14.70 9.20
N SER A 225 -11.87 -13.45 9.19
CA SER A 225 -10.54 -13.11 8.69
C SER A 225 -9.63 -12.54 9.78
N SER A 226 -8.38 -12.97 9.78
CA SER A 226 -7.29 -12.36 10.56
C SER A 226 -6.58 -11.24 9.78
N LYS A 227 -6.70 -11.24 8.45
CA LYS A 227 -6.15 -10.23 7.57
C LYS A 227 -7.18 -9.83 6.53
N ILE A 228 -7.35 -8.53 6.33
CA ILE A 228 -8.25 -7.97 5.33
C ILE A 228 -7.46 -7.13 4.34
N ILE A 229 -7.78 -7.27 3.07
CA ILE A 229 -7.27 -6.41 2.02
C ILE A 229 -8.42 -5.62 1.42
N THR A 230 -8.35 -4.32 1.59
CA THR A 230 -9.27 -3.36 0.99
C THR A 230 -8.74 -2.90 -0.35
N PHE A 231 -9.43 -3.22 -1.42
CA PHE A 231 -9.11 -2.75 -2.75
C PHE A 231 -9.84 -1.46 -3.08
N LEU A 232 -9.09 -0.52 -3.66
CA LEU A 232 -9.58 0.74 -4.20
C LEU A 232 -9.54 0.65 -5.73
N ASP A 233 -10.67 0.33 -6.38
CA ASP A 233 -10.74 0.30 -7.85
C ASP A 233 -10.88 1.72 -8.40
N THR A 234 -9.87 2.19 -9.12
CA THR A 234 -9.81 3.55 -9.64
C THR A 234 -10.13 3.63 -11.13
N CYS A 235 -10.42 4.84 -11.59
CA CYS A 235 -10.77 5.10 -12.97
C CYS A 235 -9.56 5.01 -13.90
N GLY A 236 -9.69 4.33 -15.03
CA GLY A 236 -8.64 4.27 -16.07
C GLY A 236 -8.81 5.27 -17.21
N TYR A 237 -9.90 6.04 -17.22
CA TYR A 237 -10.21 7.00 -18.29
C TYR A 237 -9.59 8.37 -17.98
N PRO A 238 -8.91 9.02 -18.95
CA PRO A 238 -8.17 10.28 -18.73
C PRO A 238 -8.99 11.39 -18.10
N LYS A 239 -10.29 11.49 -18.43
CA LYS A 239 -11.22 12.47 -17.85
C LYS A 239 -11.31 12.39 -16.33
N TYR A 240 -11.11 11.19 -15.76
CA TYR A 240 -11.23 10.91 -14.33
C TYR A 240 -9.88 10.76 -13.62
N LEU A 241 -8.78 11.25 -14.22
CA LEU A 241 -7.44 11.20 -13.59
C LEU A 241 -7.44 11.82 -12.19
N ARG A 242 -8.16 12.91 -12.00
CA ARG A 242 -8.30 13.57 -10.68
C ARG A 242 -8.87 12.62 -9.61
N THR A 243 -9.84 11.77 -9.99
CA THR A 243 -10.40 10.75 -9.10
C THR A 243 -9.37 9.70 -8.72
N THR A 244 -8.53 9.27 -9.68
CA THR A 244 -7.44 8.31 -9.42
C THR A 244 -6.38 8.89 -8.49
N ILE A 245 -5.99 10.15 -8.68
CA ILE A 245 -5.06 10.86 -7.78
C ILE A 245 -5.63 10.92 -6.36
N SER A 246 -6.91 11.18 -6.24
CA SER A 246 -7.59 11.13 -4.95
C SER A 246 -7.54 9.75 -4.29
N GLY A 247 -7.71 8.68 -5.06
CA GLY A 247 -7.55 7.32 -4.54
C GLY A 247 -6.14 7.05 -4.02
N LEU A 248 -5.12 7.64 -4.65
CA LEU A 248 -3.72 7.50 -4.26
C LEU A 248 -3.33 8.37 -3.05
N MET A 249 -3.92 9.54 -2.88
CA MET A 249 -3.54 10.48 -1.81
C MET A 249 -4.49 10.46 -0.62
N GLY A 250 -5.81 10.48 -0.87
CA GLY A 250 -6.82 10.64 0.17
C GLY A 250 -7.04 9.37 0.99
N TYR A 251 -6.99 8.20 0.36
CA TYR A 251 -7.18 6.93 1.05
C TYR A 251 -5.89 6.30 1.57
N ALA A 252 -4.74 6.94 1.38
CA ALA A 252 -3.42 6.53 1.84
C ALA A 252 -3.17 5.01 1.65
N PRO A 253 -3.14 4.49 0.42
CA PRO A 253 -2.97 3.06 0.16
C PRO A 253 -1.57 2.60 0.59
N ASP A 254 -1.49 1.36 1.09
CA ASP A 254 -0.25 0.72 1.47
C ASP A 254 0.54 0.25 0.25
N TYR A 255 -0.17 -0.18 -0.81
CA TYR A 255 0.40 -0.67 -2.06
C TYR A 255 -0.41 -0.23 -3.26
N ALA A 256 0.23 -0.17 -4.43
CA ALA A 256 -0.41 0.08 -5.71
C ALA A 256 -0.24 -1.12 -6.66
N CYS A 257 -1.35 -1.63 -7.17
CA CYS A 257 -1.39 -2.67 -8.20
C CYS A 257 -1.55 -2.00 -9.57
N LEU A 258 -0.49 -1.99 -10.37
CA LEU A 258 -0.53 -1.49 -11.75
C LEU A 258 -1.04 -2.57 -12.69
N VAL A 259 -2.25 -2.39 -13.20
CA VAL A 259 -2.89 -3.35 -14.10
C VAL A 259 -2.67 -2.97 -15.56
N ILE A 260 -2.16 -3.90 -16.36
CA ILE A 260 -1.84 -3.74 -17.78
C ILE A 260 -2.50 -4.85 -18.57
N ALA A 261 -3.10 -4.52 -19.72
CA ALA A 261 -3.64 -5.54 -20.62
C ALA A 261 -2.51 -6.17 -21.47
N GLY A 262 -2.30 -7.48 -21.37
CA GLY A 262 -1.24 -8.20 -22.10
C GLY A 262 -1.39 -8.20 -23.62
N ASN A 263 -2.64 -8.15 -24.10
CA ASN A 263 -2.97 -8.10 -25.52
C ASN A 263 -2.82 -6.72 -26.18
N ALA A 264 -2.45 -5.68 -25.42
CA ALA A 264 -2.31 -4.32 -25.95
C ALA A 264 -1.04 -4.10 -26.77
N GLY A 265 0.01 -4.90 -26.56
CA GLY A 265 1.30 -4.78 -27.25
C GLY A 265 2.14 -3.55 -26.80
N SER A 266 1.63 -2.72 -25.91
CA SER A 266 2.34 -1.55 -25.36
C SER A 266 1.70 -1.09 -24.06
N VAL A 267 2.44 -0.30 -23.26
CA VAL A 267 1.91 0.38 -22.06
C VAL A 267 1.30 1.72 -22.47
N SER A 268 0.01 1.91 -22.14
CA SER A 268 -0.68 3.16 -22.49
C SER A 268 -0.11 4.36 -21.71
N ASP A 269 -0.24 5.56 -22.29
CA ASP A 269 0.21 6.80 -21.64
C ASP A 269 -0.45 7.01 -20.27
N MET A 270 -1.74 6.68 -20.15
CA MET A 270 -2.46 6.77 -18.86
C MET A 270 -1.88 5.80 -17.82
N THR A 271 -1.51 4.58 -18.21
CA THR A 271 -0.85 3.62 -17.31
C THR A 271 0.52 4.13 -16.87
N ARG A 272 1.28 4.74 -17.77
CA ARG A 272 2.57 5.39 -17.48
C ARG A 272 2.38 6.55 -16.51
N GLU A 273 1.33 7.32 -16.69
CA GLU A 273 0.96 8.44 -15.82
C GLU A 273 0.63 7.98 -14.40
N HIS A 274 -0.21 6.95 -14.26
CA HIS A 274 -0.57 6.37 -12.98
C HIS A 274 0.64 5.79 -12.24
N LEU A 275 1.52 5.08 -12.96
CA LEU A 275 2.77 4.55 -12.41
C LEU A 275 3.66 5.67 -11.88
N SER A 276 3.83 6.74 -12.66
CA SER A 276 4.63 7.89 -12.26
C SER A 276 4.11 8.52 -10.96
N ILE A 277 2.80 8.73 -10.86
CA ILE A 277 2.18 9.32 -9.66
C ILE A 277 2.34 8.41 -8.45
N ALA A 278 2.11 7.10 -8.59
CA ALA A 278 2.27 6.16 -7.49
C ALA A 278 3.70 6.13 -6.93
N ILE A 279 4.70 6.11 -7.81
CA ILE A 279 6.11 6.14 -7.41
C ILE A 279 6.48 7.47 -6.75
N MET A 280 6.01 8.60 -7.31
CA MET A 280 6.25 9.92 -6.72
C MET A 280 5.69 10.06 -5.31
N LEU A 281 4.54 9.45 -5.06
CA LEU A 281 3.92 9.42 -3.73
C LEU A 281 4.59 8.41 -2.79
N GLY A 282 5.62 7.69 -3.25
CA GLY A 282 6.32 6.69 -2.44
C GLY A 282 5.49 5.43 -2.16
N VAL A 283 4.40 5.20 -2.93
CA VAL A 283 3.58 3.99 -2.78
C VAL A 283 4.28 2.83 -3.49
N PRO A 284 4.60 1.72 -2.81
CA PRO A 284 5.20 0.55 -3.43
C PRO A 284 4.29 -0.03 -4.52
N VAL A 285 4.85 -0.29 -5.72
CA VAL A 285 4.09 -0.74 -6.90
C VAL A 285 4.47 -2.15 -7.28
N PHE A 286 3.48 -3.01 -7.54
CA PHE A 286 3.63 -4.28 -8.25
C PHE A 286 2.74 -4.28 -9.50
N VAL A 287 3.03 -5.14 -10.48
CA VAL A 287 2.38 -5.14 -11.78
C VAL A 287 1.58 -6.43 -11.98
N VAL A 288 0.37 -6.28 -12.50
CA VAL A 288 -0.47 -7.41 -12.95
C VAL A 288 -0.81 -7.25 -14.43
N ILE A 289 -0.25 -8.13 -15.25
CA ILE A 289 -0.56 -8.22 -16.68
C ILE A 289 -1.75 -9.16 -16.84
N THR A 290 -2.89 -8.60 -17.19
CA THR A 290 -4.15 -9.31 -17.39
C THR A 290 -4.32 -9.78 -18.83
N LYS A 291 -5.39 -10.56 -19.10
CA LYS A 291 -5.73 -11.06 -20.44
C LYS A 291 -4.60 -11.84 -21.11
N ALA A 292 -3.85 -12.61 -20.31
CA ALA A 292 -2.78 -13.45 -20.81
C ALA A 292 -3.29 -14.55 -21.80
N ASP A 293 -4.56 -14.94 -21.66
CA ASP A 293 -5.26 -15.87 -22.54
C ASP A 293 -5.56 -15.32 -23.94
N LEU A 294 -5.74 -14.02 -24.07
CA LEU A 294 -6.02 -13.34 -25.35
C LEU A 294 -4.76 -12.83 -26.04
N ALA A 295 -3.67 -12.70 -25.31
CA ALA A 295 -2.42 -12.15 -25.82
C ALA A 295 -1.64 -13.20 -26.62
N THR A 296 -1.22 -12.85 -27.84
CA THR A 296 -0.19 -13.65 -28.53
C THR A 296 1.16 -13.49 -27.84
N GLN A 297 2.06 -14.46 -28.00
CA GLN A 297 3.41 -14.37 -27.41
C GLN A 297 4.14 -13.07 -27.80
N ASP A 298 3.97 -12.64 -29.07
CA ASP A 298 4.57 -11.39 -29.55
C ASP A 298 3.98 -10.15 -28.89
N GLN A 299 2.65 -10.11 -28.69
CA GLN A 299 2.00 -9.00 -27.98
C GLN A 299 2.47 -8.92 -26.53
N LEU A 300 2.49 -10.06 -25.85
CA LEU A 300 2.96 -10.13 -24.46
C LEU A 300 4.41 -9.68 -24.33
N ARG A 301 5.29 -10.15 -25.24
CA ARG A 301 6.70 -9.74 -25.30
C ARG A 301 6.84 -8.23 -25.53
N ARG A 302 6.09 -7.65 -26.48
CA ARG A 302 6.11 -6.20 -26.74
C ARG A 302 5.62 -5.41 -25.53
N THR A 303 4.55 -5.86 -24.86
CA THR A 303 4.05 -5.22 -23.63
C THR A 303 5.10 -5.24 -22.54
N LEU A 304 5.76 -6.37 -22.31
CA LEU A 304 6.86 -6.49 -21.35
C LEU A 304 8.04 -5.59 -21.74
N CYS A 305 8.48 -5.58 -23.00
CA CYS A 305 9.57 -4.69 -23.46
C CYS A 305 9.22 -3.21 -23.25
N SER A 306 7.97 -2.81 -23.53
CA SER A 306 7.48 -1.45 -23.28
C SER A 306 7.51 -1.10 -21.80
N LEU A 307 7.09 -2.02 -20.92
CA LEU A 307 7.17 -1.84 -19.47
C LEU A 307 8.62 -1.74 -18.99
N LEU A 308 9.50 -2.64 -19.44
CA LEU A 308 10.93 -2.65 -19.10
C LEU A 308 11.62 -1.35 -19.49
N ALA A 309 11.29 -0.78 -20.66
CA ALA A 309 11.82 0.50 -21.10
C ALA A 309 11.44 1.65 -20.14
N ILE A 310 10.23 1.62 -19.57
CA ILE A 310 9.78 2.60 -18.58
C ILE A 310 10.51 2.40 -17.25
N LEU A 311 10.61 1.15 -16.76
CA LEU A 311 11.21 0.82 -15.47
C LEU A 311 12.73 1.07 -15.41
N LYS A 312 13.40 0.94 -16.54
CA LYS A 312 14.85 1.23 -16.68
C LYS A 312 15.17 2.72 -16.80
N SER A 313 14.16 3.60 -16.86
CA SER A 313 14.41 5.04 -16.92
C SER A 313 15.20 5.51 -15.68
N PRO A 314 16.08 6.53 -15.80
CA PRO A 314 16.99 6.96 -14.74
C PRO A 314 16.30 7.33 -13.41
N TRP A 315 15.03 7.73 -13.48
CA TRP A 315 14.24 8.15 -12.33
C TRP A 315 13.45 7.00 -11.66
N MET A 316 13.32 5.82 -12.29
CA MET A 316 12.64 4.68 -11.69
C MET A 316 13.57 3.66 -11.04
N LYS A 317 14.67 3.30 -11.73
CA LYS A 317 15.69 2.33 -11.28
C LYS A 317 15.11 1.04 -10.64
N LYS A 318 13.96 0.53 -11.14
CA LYS A 318 13.32 -0.67 -10.61
C LYS A 318 13.72 -1.90 -11.41
N VAL A 319 13.96 -3.01 -10.71
CA VAL A 319 14.31 -4.31 -11.28
C VAL A 319 13.05 -5.18 -11.38
N PRO A 320 12.54 -5.44 -12.60
CA PRO A 320 11.35 -6.26 -12.77
C PRO A 320 11.63 -7.75 -12.50
N VAL A 321 10.79 -8.38 -11.71
CA VAL A 321 10.82 -9.82 -11.41
C VAL A 321 9.52 -10.45 -11.86
N VAL A 322 9.58 -11.33 -12.88
CA VAL A 322 8.39 -12.05 -13.36
C VAL A 322 8.14 -13.25 -12.46
N VAL A 323 6.99 -13.25 -11.79
CA VAL A 323 6.58 -14.32 -10.88
C VAL A 323 6.02 -15.50 -11.68
N GLN A 324 6.65 -16.67 -11.57
CA GLN A 324 6.27 -17.88 -12.30
C GLN A 324 5.82 -19.03 -11.38
N ASN A 325 6.28 -19.03 -10.14
CA ASN A 325 6.02 -20.09 -9.16
C ASN A 325 5.80 -19.52 -7.75
N GLU A 326 5.44 -20.38 -6.81
CA GLU A 326 5.18 -19.98 -5.43
C GLU A 326 6.43 -19.48 -4.69
N ASN A 327 7.61 -19.97 -5.05
CA ASN A 327 8.86 -19.50 -4.47
C ASN A 327 9.15 -18.05 -4.84
N ASP A 328 8.89 -17.67 -6.12
CA ASP A 328 9.02 -16.30 -6.56
C ASP A 328 8.06 -15.37 -5.80
N VAL A 329 6.83 -15.87 -5.49
CA VAL A 329 5.84 -15.11 -4.71
C VAL A 329 6.39 -14.73 -3.36
N VAL A 330 6.92 -15.69 -2.61
CA VAL A 330 7.38 -15.45 -1.24
C VAL A 330 8.63 -14.57 -1.23
N ASN A 331 9.60 -14.83 -2.12
CA ASN A 331 10.79 -13.99 -2.27
C ASN A 331 10.42 -12.53 -2.61
N CYS A 332 9.50 -12.36 -3.57
CA CYS A 332 9.04 -11.01 -3.92
C CYS A 332 8.30 -10.34 -2.76
N ALA A 333 7.50 -11.07 -1.97
CA ALA A 333 6.77 -10.48 -0.85
C ALA A 333 7.71 -10.00 0.26
N SER A 334 8.71 -10.79 0.64
CA SER A 334 9.69 -10.44 1.68
C SER A 334 10.55 -9.23 1.27
N LEU A 335 11.10 -9.25 0.04
CA LEU A 335 11.92 -8.14 -0.47
C LEU A 335 11.09 -6.87 -0.68
N PHE A 336 9.84 -7.01 -1.11
CA PHE A 336 8.93 -5.89 -1.32
C PHE A 336 8.51 -5.21 -0.01
N ALA A 337 8.45 -6.00 1.06
CA ALA A 337 8.14 -5.54 2.42
C ALA A 337 9.18 -4.56 2.96
N SER A 338 10.46 -4.80 2.70
CA SER A 338 11.56 -3.98 3.23
C SER A 338 11.62 -2.55 2.66
N ARG A 339 10.74 -2.19 1.70
CA ARG A 339 10.69 -0.90 0.99
C ARG A 339 12.03 -0.43 0.38
N ARG A 340 13.13 -1.12 0.68
CA ARG A 340 14.49 -0.79 0.24
C ARG A 340 14.89 -1.55 -1.03
N GLY A 341 14.12 -2.60 -1.40
CA GLY A 341 14.39 -3.40 -2.58
C GLY A 341 14.09 -2.66 -3.89
N PRO A 342 14.96 -2.77 -4.90
CA PRO A 342 14.69 -2.27 -6.24
C PRO A 342 13.68 -3.15 -7.00
N GLU A 343 13.31 -4.31 -6.47
CA GLU A 343 12.48 -5.31 -7.13
C GLU A 343 11.06 -4.81 -7.36
N LEU A 344 10.51 -5.17 -8.52
CA LEU A 344 9.14 -4.89 -8.93
C LEU A 344 8.50 -6.20 -9.41
N PRO A 345 7.62 -6.82 -8.61
CA PRO A 345 6.94 -8.06 -8.99
C PRO A 345 6.00 -7.87 -10.18
N ILE A 346 6.03 -8.80 -11.13
CA ILE A 346 5.16 -8.83 -12.31
C ILE A 346 4.43 -10.17 -12.37
N PHE A 347 3.11 -10.14 -12.27
CA PHE A 347 2.22 -11.30 -12.40
C PHE A 347 1.56 -11.29 -13.77
N MET A 348 1.49 -12.45 -14.42
CA MET A 348 0.76 -12.64 -15.67
C MET A 348 -0.46 -13.52 -15.40
N VAL A 349 -1.66 -12.94 -15.49
CA VAL A 349 -2.91 -13.61 -15.10
C VAL A 349 -3.97 -13.59 -16.19
N SER A 350 -4.92 -14.54 -16.10
CA SER A 350 -6.14 -14.51 -16.88
C SER A 350 -7.37 -14.60 -15.97
N ASN A 351 -8.25 -13.63 -16.06
CA ASN A 351 -9.52 -13.64 -15.32
C ASN A 351 -10.55 -14.62 -15.92
N VAL A 352 -10.33 -15.07 -17.17
CA VAL A 352 -11.23 -16.01 -17.86
C VAL A 352 -10.84 -17.45 -17.55
N SER A 353 -9.58 -17.81 -17.76
CA SER A 353 -9.09 -19.17 -17.46
C SER A 353 -8.81 -19.39 -15.97
N GLY A 354 -8.49 -18.32 -15.22
CA GLY A 354 -8.00 -18.37 -13.84
C GLY A 354 -6.50 -18.67 -13.74
N SER A 355 -5.76 -18.64 -14.84
CA SER A 355 -4.33 -18.95 -14.85
C SER A 355 -3.56 -17.97 -13.96
N ASN A 356 -2.67 -18.51 -13.10
CA ASN A 356 -1.80 -17.80 -12.16
C ASN A 356 -2.52 -16.91 -11.12
N MET A 357 -3.85 -17.03 -10.97
CA MET A 357 -4.58 -16.30 -9.94
C MET A 357 -4.21 -16.77 -8.53
N ASN A 358 -3.91 -18.06 -8.38
CA ASN A 358 -3.42 -18.64 -7.13
C ASN A 358 -2.13 -17.98 -6.65
N LEU A 359 -1.18 -17.69 -7.56
CA LEU A 359 0.08 -17.01 -7.23
C LEU A 359 -0.18 -15.57 -6.75
N LEU A 360 -1.11 -14.87 -7.40
CA LEU A 360 -1.50 -13.51 -7.00
C LEU A 360 -2.22 -13.50 -5.65
N VAL A 361 -3.13 -14.45 -5.40
CA VAL A 361 -3.82 -14.62 -4.12
C VAL A 361 -2.82 -14.93 -3.01
N LYS A 362 -1.86 -15.84 -3.25
CA LYS A 362 -0.80 -16.16 -2.30
C LYS A 362 0.09 -14.93 -2.03
N PHE A 363 0.42 -14.14 -3.04
CA PHE A 363 1.17 -12.91 -2.86
C PHE A 363 0.46 -11.92 -1.93
N PHE A 364 -0.83 -11.72 -2.11
CA PHE A 364 -1.61 -10.85 -1.22
C PHE A 364 -1.62 -11.34 0.22
N ASN A 365 -1.68 -12.67 0.43
CA ASN A 365 -1.59 -13.25 1.77
C ASN A 365 -0.24 -12.95 2.44
N CYS A 366 0.87 -12.99 1.66
CA CYS A 366 2.22 -12.76 2.14
C CYS A 366 2.58 -11.27 2.33
N LEU A 367 1.85 -10.33 1.71
CA LEU A 367 2.17 -8.90 1.82
C LEU A 367 2.02 -8.43 3.27
N PRO A 368 3.08 -7.91 3.91
CA PRO A 368 2.98 -7.37 5.26
C PRO A 368 2.32 -5.97 5.25
N LYS A 369 1.82 -5.54 6.39
CA LYS A 369 1.47 -4.14 6.58
C LYS A 369 2.75 -3.32 6.67
N PRO A 370 2.92 -2.27 5.85
CA PRO A 370 4.10 -1.43 5.94
C PRO A 370 4.18 -0.76 7.31
N THR A 371 5.26 -0.98 8.04
CA THR A 371 5.54 -0.29 9.30
C THR A 371 5.89 1.16 9.00
N ARG A 372 5.27 2.09 9.71
CA ARG A 372 5.64 3.51 9.70
C ARG A 372 6.55 3.74 10.90
N LEU A 373 7.75 4.25 10.67
CA LEU A 373 8.73 4.54 11.73
C LEU A 373 8.21 5.56 12.78
N ASP A 374 7.24 6.39 12.38
CA ASP A 374 6.62 7.45 13.17
C ASP A 374 5.25 7.05 13.75
N TYR A 375 4.93 5.75 13.79
CA TYR A 375 3.57 5.30 14.15
C TYR A 375 3.23 5.64 15.62
N ASP A 376 4.13 5.40 16.54
CA ASP A 376 3.91 5.64 17.96
C ASP A 376 3.82 7.15 18.25
N ASP A 377 4.66 7.95 17.63
CA ASP A 377 4.60 9.43 17.71
C ASP A 377 3.26 9.93 17.17
N LEU A 378 2.78 9.38 16.05
CA LEU A 378 1.51 9.76 15.45
C LEU A 378 0.29 9.33 16.28
N LEU A 379 0.40 8.30 17.13
CA LEU A 379 -0.67 7.89 18.04
C LEU A 379 -0.89 8.87 19.21
N GLU A 380 0.19 9.49 19.70
CA GLU A 380 0.14 10.44 20.80
C GLU A 380 -0.30 11.84 20.36
N GLU A 381 -0.23 12.14 19.06
CA GLU A 381 -0.67 13.41 18.50
C GLU A 381 -2.20 13.59 18.59
N PRO A 382 -2.71 14.84 18.61
CA PRO A 382 -4.15 15.09 18.52
C PRO A 382 -4.78 14.47 17.26
N ALA A 383 -6.01 13.98 17.40
CA ALA A 383 -6.69 13.33 16.29
C ALA A 383 -6.85 14.25 15.07
N GLU A 384 -6.46 13.75 13.89
CA GLU A 384 -6.67 14.37 12.58
C GLU A 384 -7.36 13.36 11.66
N PHE A 385 -8.66 13.52 11.43
CA PHE A 385 -9.44 12.68 10.53
C PHE A 385 -9.77 13.45 9.25
N GLN A 386 -9.28 12.97 8.10
CA GLN A 386 -9.50 13.57 6.79
C GLN A 386 -10.76 12.98 6.15
N ILE A 387 -11.69 13.85 5.74
CA ILE A 387 -12.99 13.47 5.20
C ILE A 387 -12.90 13.28 3.69
N GLU A 388 -13.15 12.05 3.24
CA GLU A 388 -13.20 11.68 1.82
C GLU A 388 -14.61 11.49 1.29
N ASP A 389 -15.55 11.11 2.15
CA ASP A 389 -16.94 10.89 1.80
C ASP A 389 -17.90 11.47 2.84
N VAL A 390 -19.03 11.98 2.37
CA VAL A 390 -20.10 12.53 3.22
C VAL A 390 -21.41 11.89 2.82
N TYR A 391 -22.12 11.36 3.80
CA TYR A 391 -23.41 10.70 3.63
C TYR A 391 -24.45 11.32 4.57
N THR A 392 -25.71 11.35 4.15
CA THR A 392 -26.84 11.69 5.01
C THR A 392 -27.73 10.46 5.09
N LEU A 393 -27.87 9.89 6.27
CA LEU A 393 -28.66 8.69 6.50
C LEU A 393 -29.90 9.06 7.31
N PRO A 394 -31.08 8.54 6.95
CA PRO A 394 -32.27 8.64 7.80
C PRO A 394 -31.97 8.12 9.20
N ASP A 395 -32.50 8.74 10.24
CA ASP A 395 -32.38 8.36 11.66
C ASP A 395 -30.99 8.49 12.30
N VAL A 396 -29.91 8.54 11.52
CA VAL A 396 -28.51 8.70 12.00
C VAL A 396 -28.04 10.15 11.84
N GLY A 397 -28.51 10.81 10.78
CA GLY A 397 -28.04 12.15 10.39
C GLY A 397 -26.82 12.10 9.48
N THR A 398 -25.87 12.98 9.74
CA THR A 398 -24.65 13.12 8.95
C THR A 398 -23.61 12.07 9.34
N VAL A 399 -23.10 11.36 8.35
CA VAL A 399 -22.03 10.38 8.49
C VAL A 399 -20.89 10.77 7.54
N VAL A 400 -19.68 10.79 8.07
CA VAL A 400 -18.48 11.09 7.30
C VAL A 400 -17.59 9.87 7.22
N GLY A 401 -17.05 9.61 6.03
CA GLY A 401 -16.06 8.54 5.79
C GLY A 401 -14.70 9.13 5.48
N GLY A 402 -13.64 8.49 5.94
CA GLY A 402 -12.30 8.99 5.71
C GLY A 402 -11.20 8.19 6.38
N VAL A 403 -10.05 8.82 6.55
CA VAL A 403 -8.83 8.23 7.13
C VAL A 403 -8.42 9.03 8.37
N LEU A 404 -8.13 8.35 9.47
CA LEU A 404 -7.50 8.95 10.63
C LEU A 404 -5.98 9.01 10.39
N CYS A 405 -5.46 10.22 10.20
CA CYS A 405 -4.05 10.44 9.87
C CYS A 405 -3.15 10.48 11.12
N GLN A 406 -3.69 10.99 12.23
CA GLN A 406 -2.99 11.12 13.52
C GLN A 406 -3.95 10.85 14.66
N GLY A 407 -3.41 10.45 15.81
CA GLY A 407 -4.12 10.29 17.06
C GLY A 407 -5.06 9.10 17.10
N ARG A 408 -6.00 9.20 18.03
CA ARG A 408 -7.04 8.22 18.29
C ARG A 408 -8.39 8.91 18.44
N ILE A 409 -9.45 8.29 17.92
CA ILE A 409 -10.85 8.71 18.17
C ILE A 409 -11.55 7.59 18.91
N SER A 410 -12.14 7.88 20.08
CA SER A 410 -12.85 6.91 20.90
C SER A 410 -14.23 7.45 21.29
N ILE A 411 -15.23 6.58 21.27
CA ILE A 411 -16.59 6.94 21.73
C ILE A 411 -16.61 7.15 23.26
N LYS A 412 -15.77 6.40 23.99
CA LYS A 412 -15.75 6.43 25.47
C LYS A 412 -15.28 7.77 26.02
N ASP A 413 -14.40 8.45 25.30
CA ASP A 413 -13.74 9.67 25.78
C ASP A 413 -14.67 10.90 25.71
N GLN A 414 -15.83 10.79 25.06
CA GLN A 414 -16.82 11.88 24.86
C GLN A 414 -16.18 13.22 24.45
N GLN A 415 -15.07 13.15 23.74
CA GLN A 415 -14.32 14.31 23.32
C GLN A 415 -15.08 15.09 22.25
N SER A 416 -15.02 16.42 22.33
CA SER A 416 -15.49 17.31 21.27
C SER A 416 -14.39 17.51 20.23
N TYR A 417 -14.76 17.49 18.97
CA TYR A 417 -13.88 17.67 17.83
C TYR A 417 -14.26 18.91 17.04
N HIS A 418 -13.30 19.53 16.37
CA HIS A 418 -13.51 20.66 15.47
C HIS A 418 -13.67 20.17 14.04
N LEU A 419 -14.84 20.36 13.45
CA LEU A 419 -15.19 19.99 12.08
C LEU A 419 -15.14 21.22 11.17
N GLY A 420 -14.36 21.17 10.09
CA GLY A 420 -14.21 22.26 9.13
C GLY A 420 -13.01 22.05 8.19
N PRO A 421 -12.50 23.11 7.56
CA PRO A 421 -13.09 24.46 7.49
C PRO A 421 -14.29 24.55 6.53
N ASN A 422 -15.23 25.45 6.80
CA ASN A 422 -16.24 25.84 5.83
C ASN A 422 -15.67 26.87 4.82
N ALA A 423 -16.48 27.35 3.89
CA ALA A 423 -16.07 28.33 2.89
C ALA A 423 -15.55 29.67 3.48
N ARG A 424 -15.82 29.96 4.75
CA ARG A 424 -15.31 31.13 5.47
C ARG A 424 -14.08 30.84 6.32
N GLY A 425 -13.62 29.57 6.36
CA GLY A 425 -12.51 29.14 7.18
C GLY A 425 -12.87 28.80 8.63
N GLU A 426 -14.17 28.72 8.94
CA GLU A 426 -14.66 28.48 10.29
C GLU A 426 -14.79 26.98 10.59
N PHE A 427 -14.68 26.62 11.88
CA PHE A 427 -14.88 25.27 12.41
C PHE A 427 -16.04 25.26 13.40
N ILE A 428 -16.74 24.12 13.48
CA ILE A 428 -17.75 23.85 14.50
C ILE A 428 -17.32 22.73 15.41
N GLN A 429 -17.78 22.77 16.64
CA GLN A 429 -17.62 21.66 17.57
C GLN A 429 -18.68 20.59 17.31
N VAL A 430 -18.23 19.35 17.22
CA VAL A 430 -19.07 18.18 17.02
C VAL A 430 -18.63 17.03 17.92
N GLN A 431 -19.55 16.10 18.17
CA GLN A 431 -19.26 14.87 18.89
C GLN A 431 -19.46 13.67 17.97
N VAL A 432 -18.60 12.66 18.12
CA VAL A 432 -18.72 11.37 17.40
C VAL A 432 -19.68 10.49 18.18
N LYS A 433 -20.81 10.12 17.55
CA LYS A 433 -21.86 9.29 18.14
C LYS A 433 -21.58 7.79 17.98
N SER A 434 -21.09 7.39 16.81
CA SER A 434 -20.68 6.02 16.53
C SER A 434 -19.55 5.96 15.53
N ILE A 435 -18.74 4.90 15.61
CA ILE A 435 -17.60 4.63 14.76
C ILE A 435 -17.80 3.28 14.10
N HIS A 436 -17.60 3.19 12.79
CA HIS A 436 -17.67 1.94 12.05
C HIS A 436 -16.43 1.73 11.19
N ARG A 437 -15.87 0.52 11.21
CA ARG A 437 -14.83 0.03 10.28
C ARG A 437 -15.39 -1.15 9.49
N HIS A 438 -15.23 -1.13 8.17
CA HIS A 438 -15.76 -2.19 7.31
C HIS A 438 -17.21 -2.57 7.62
N ARG A 439 -18.05 -1.55 7.94
CA ARG A 439 -19.46 -1.67 8.38
C ARG A 439 -19.68 -2.26 9.79
N MET A 440 -18.62 -2.66 10.49
CA MET A 440 -18.69 -3.14 11.88
C MET A 440 -18.55 -1.97 12.85
N ALA A 441 -19.40 -1.94 13.88
CA ALA A 441 -19.28 -0.96 14.95
C ALA A 441 -18.03 -1.24 15.80
N VAL A 442 -17.22 -0.21 16.04
CA VAL A 442 -16.01 -0.31 16.84
C VAL A 442 -15.98 0.81 17.90
N PRO A 443 -15.40 0.56 19.08
CA PRO A 443 -15.34 1.57 20.15
C PRO A 443 -14.35 2.68 19.90
N PHE A 444 -13.32 2.45 19.07
CA PHE A 444 -12.28 3.42 18.75
C PHE A 444 -11.60 3.09 17.42
N VAL A 445 -10.87 4.07 16.89
CA VAL A 445 -9.98 3.94 15.72
C VAL A 445 -8.64 4.64 16.00
N HIS A 446 -7.58 4.12 15.39
CA HIS A 446 -6.21 4.62 15.48
C HIS A 446 -5.75 5.26 14.17
N CYS A 447 -4.65 6.01 14.25
CA CYS A 447 -4.00 6.57 13.07
C CYS A 447 -3.72 5.48 12.00
N GLY A 448 -3.81 5.88 10.74
CA GLY A 448 -3.66 4.99 9.59
C GLY A 448 -4.90 4.17 9.24
N GLN A 449 -5.98 4.17 10.02
CA GLN A 449 -7.19 3.40 9.75
C GLN A 449 -8.25 4.22 9.00
N THR A 450 -9.02 3.53 8.17
CA THR A 450 -10.24 4.08 7.57
C THR A 450 -11.44 3.82 8.46
N ALA A 451 -12.31 4.81 8.59
CA ALA A 451 -13.54 4.68 9.37
C ALA A 451 -14.67 5.50 8.77
N THR A 452 -15.89 5.19 9.22
CA THR A 452 -17.06 6.06 9.09
C THR A 452 -17.50 6.51 10.48
N LEU A 453 -17.69 7.83 10.62
CA LEU A 453 -18.05 8.49 11.87
C LEU A 453 -19.44 9.08 11.75
N ALA A 454 -20.36 8.73 12.64
CA ALA A 454 -21.66 9.36 12.73
C ALA A 454 -21.56 10.60 13.62
N LEU A 455 -21.92 11.75 13.08
CA LEU A 455 -21.86 13.05 13.77
C LEU A 455 -23.25 13.55 14.22
N GLY A 456 -24.32 12.90 13.73
CA GLY A 456 -25.69 13.29 14.02
C GLY A 456 -26.20 14.38 13.10
N ASP A 457 -27.19 15.14 13.57
CA ASP A 457 -27.79 16.20 12.78
C ASP A 457 -26.91 17.46 12.81
N LEU A 458 -26.44 17.86 11.63
CA LEU A 458 -25.66 19.07 11.38
C LEU A 458 -26.44 20.00 10.45
N SER A 459 -27.74 20.15 10.68
CA SER A 459 -28.61 21.01 9.88
C SER A 459 -28.06 22.44 9.85
N GLY A 460 -27.87 22.96 8.61
CA GLY A 460 -27.29 24.28 8.38
C GLY A 460 -25.78 24.29 8.03
N TRP A 461 -25.07 23.18 8.18
CA TRP A 461 -23.68 23.05 7.74
C TRP A 461 -23.56 22.21 6.49
N LYS A 462 -23.01 22.80 5.44
CA LYS A 462 -22.74 22.08 4.19
C LYS A 462 -21.36 21.43 4.26
N LEU A 463 -21.34 20.13 4.49
CA LEU A 463 -20.12 19.36 4.47
C LEU A 463 -19.69 19.03 3.04
N HIS A 464 -18.39 19.01 2.83
CA HIS A 464 -17.79 18.60 1.55
C HIS A 464 -16.48 17.79 1.79
N LYS A 465 -16.07 17.06 0.77
CA LYS A 465 -14.79 16.37 0.75
C LYS A 465 -13.65 17.37 0.90
N GLY A 466 -12.63 17.03 1.66
CA GLY A 466 -11.50 17.92 1.97
C GLY A 466 -11.60 18.65 3.30
N MET A 467 -12.74 18.58 3.98
CA MET A 467 -12.85 18.99 5.38
C MET A 467 -12.14 17.99 6.30
N VAL A 468 -11.85 18.41 7.52
CA VAL A 468 -11.19 17.61 8.55
C VAL A 468 -11.94 17.64 9.86
N LEU A 469 -11.75 16.59 10.67
CA LEU A 469 -12.17 16.55 12.06
C LEU A 469 -10.92 16.55 12.93
N LEU A 470 -10.76 17.56 13.77
CA LEU A 470 -9.56 17.81 14.58
C LEU A 470 -9.85 17.66 16.07
N GLY A 471 -9.00 16.91 16.76
CA GLY A 471 -9.01 16.79 18.22
C GLY A 471 -8.21 17.89 18.94
N SER A 472 -7.57 18.79 18.19
CA SER A 472 -6.81 19.92 18.73
C SER A 472 -7.69 21.13 18.96
N ASP A 473 -7.44 21.90 20.02
CA ASP A 473 -8.10 23.18 20.27
C ASP A 473 -7.69 24.28 19.27
N LYS A 474 -6.59 24.08 18.55
CA LYS A 474 -6.11 24.99 17.49
C LYS A 474 -6.59 24.50 16.12
N ALA A 475 -7.84 24.78 15.79
CA ALA A 475 -8.38 24.52 14.46
C ALA A 475 -8.20 25.80 13.60
N GLU A 476 -7.25 25.78 12.68
CA GLU A 476 -6.92 26.90 11.80
C GLU A 476 -7.05 26.50 10.34
N SER A 477 -7.45 27.46 9.51
CA SER A 477 -7.53 27.30 8.06
C SER A 477 -6.61 28.29 7.36
N TYR A 478 -6.15 27.93 6.17
CA TYR A 478 -5.13 28.68 5.46
C TYR A 478 -5.55 28.96 4.03
N MET A 479 -5.38 30.21 3.58
CA MET A 479 -5.52 30.60 2.17
C MET A 479 -4.17 30.58 1.45
N GLU A 480 -3.08 30.80 2.18
CA GLU A 480 -1.73 30.85 1.62
C GLU A 480 -0.78 29.94 2.41
N PHE A 481 0.16 29.35 1.72
CA PHE A 481 1.21 28.53 2.31
C PHE A 481 2.46 28.51 1.44
N GLU A 482 3.60 28.18 2.05
CA GLU A 482 4.86 27.94 1.34
C GLU A 482 5.16 26.45 1.32
N ALA A 483 5.75 25.99 0.22
CA ALA A 483 6.18 24.62 0.06
C ALA A 483 7.50 24.54 -0.71
N ASP A 484 8.33 23.59 -0.32
CA ASP A 484 9.45 23.18 -1.14
C ASP A 484 8.92 22.25 -2.24
N LEU A 485 9.20 22.63 -3.48
CA LEU A 485 8.62 22.00 -4.65
C LEU A 485 9.72 21.43 -5.54
N MET A 486 9.61 20.16 -5.90
CA MET A 486 10.39 19.53 -6.95
C MET A 486 9.58 19.46 -8.22
N VAL A 487 10.06 20.09 -9.28
CA VAL A 487 9.40 20.09 -10.58
C VAL A 487 9.88 18.87 -11.37
N LEU A 488 9.03 17.85 -11.50
CA LEU A 488 9.38 16.62 -12.22
C LEU A 488 9.25 16.78 -13.73
N TYR A 489 8.18 17.42 -14.16
CA TYR A 489 7.95 17.79 -15.55
C TYR A 489 7.10 19.04 -15.63
N HIS A 490 7.59 20.06 -16.31
CA HIS A 490 6.84 21.26 -16.66
C HIS A 490 7.36 21.82 -17.98
N ALA A 491 6.46 22.19 -18.88
CA ALA A 491 6.87 22.65 -20.22
C ALA A 491 7.67 23.95 -20.19
N THR A 492 7.33 24.87 -19.28
CA THR A 492 7.92 26.22 -19.19
C THR A 492 8.56 26.52 -17.83
N GLY A 493 8.55 25.56 -16.89
CA GLY A 493 8.90 25.80 -15.49
C GLY A 493 7.77 26.45 -14.68
N VAL A 494 7.84 26.32 -13.35
CA VAL A 494 6.90 26.94 -12.41
C VAL A 494 7.39 28.32 -12.06
N SER A 495 6.54 29.33 -12.28
CA SER A 495 6.83 30.74 -12.02
C SER A 495 5.66 31.42 -11.30
N THR A 496 5.89 32.62 -10.84
CA THR A 496 4.84 33.48 -10.29
C THR A 496 3.70 33.66 -11.31
N GLY A 497 2.47 33.45 -10.85
CA GLY A 497 1.26 33.50 -11.69
C GLY A 497 0.81 32.14 -12.24
N THR A 498 1.65 31.09 -12.19
CA THR A 498 1.26 29.73 -12.60
C THR A 498 0.05 29.28 -11.78
N CYS A 499 -0.99 28.77 -12.45
CA CYS A 499 -2.22 28.28 -11.82
C CYS A 499 -2.38 26.79 -12.07
N GLY A 500 -2.59 26.02 -11.02
CA GLY A 500 -2.77 24.58 -11.13
C GLY A 500 -3.62 24.00 -9.99
N MET A 501 -3.81 22.70 -10.04
CA MET A 501 -4.55 21.97 -8.99
C MET A 501 -3.56 21.50 -7.92
N ILE A 502 -3.84 21.82 -6.67
CA ILE A 502 -3.18 21.24 -5.49
C ILE A 502 -3.99 20.03 -5.03
N HIS A 503 -3.27 18.92 -4.82
CA HIS A 503 -3.75 17.75 -4.10
C HIS A 503 -2.90 17.57 -2.84
N SER A 504 -3.53 17.42 -1.67
CA SER A 504 -2.87 17.10 -0.39
C SER A 504 -3.86 16.35 0.49
N GLY A 505 -3.62 15.07 0.75
CA GLY A 505 -4.62 14.22 1.39
C GLY A 505 -5.97 14.31 0.68
N SER A 506 -7.02 14.69 1.39
CA SER A 506 -8.38 14.90 0.87
C SER A 506 -8.60 16.23 0.13
N ILE A 507 -7.66 17.18 0.22
CA ILE A 507 -7.76 18.51 -0.41
C ILE A 507 -7.57 18.42 -1.91
N ARG A 508 -8.45 19.09 -2.66
CA ARG A 508 -8.40 19.23 -4.12
C ARG A 508 -8.87 20.60 -4.53
N GLN A 509 -7.96 21.52 -4.65
CA GLN A 509 -8.33 22.89 -4.98
C GLN A 509 -7.32 23.54 -5.93
N HIS A 510 -7.79 24.46 -6.78
CA HIS A 510 -6.94 25.31 -7.60
C HIS A 510 -6.18 26.29 -6.71
N ALA A 511 -4.89 26.42 -6.99
CA ALA A 511 -4.03 27.40 -6.36
C ALA A 511 -3.18 28.12 -7.41
N ARG A 512 -2.83 29.36 -7.08
CA ARG A 512 -1.90 30.20 -7.86
C ARG A 512 -0.58 30.31 -7.13
N VAL A 513 0.53 30.21 -7.85
CA VAL A 513 1.85 30.53 -7.37
C VAL A 513 1.98 32.05 -7.22
N VAL A 514 2.13 32.53 -6.00
CA VAL A 514 2.28 33.95 -5.67
C VAL A 514 3.73 34.38 -5.79
N GLN A 515 4.64 33.49 -5.36
CA GLN A 515 6.08 33.72 -5.39
C GLN A 515 6.80 32.39 -5.64
N SER A 516 7.87 32.43 -6.42
CA SER A 516 8.75 31.28 -6.64
C SER A 516 10.20 31.72 -6.53
N SER A 517 11.03 30.88 -5.96
CA SER A 517 12.49 31.08 -5.85
C SER A 517 13.19 29.73 -6.02
N LEU A 518 14.34 29.73 -6.71
CA LEU A 518 15.20 28.55 -6.77
C LEU A 518 15.86 28.33 -5.41
N THR A 519 15.90 27.09 -4.96
CA THR A 519 16.71 26.71 -3.82
C THR A 519 18.10 26.38 -4.34
N THR A 520 19.08 27.26 -4.08
CA THR A 520 20.50 26.92 -4.23
C THR A 520 20.83 25.90 -3.16
N ILE A 521 21.23 24.69 -3.56
CA ILE A 521 21.70 23.65 -2.65
C ILE A 521 22.93 24.20 -1.92
N PRO A 522 22.92 24.36 -0.58
CA PRO A 522 24.14 24.54 0.19
C PRO A 522 24.93 23.23 0.13
N ASN A 523 26.25 23.31 -0.03
CA ASN A 523 27.14 22.17 -0.06
C ASN A 523 27.06 21.31 1.20
N GLU A 524 26.94 20.01 1.02
CA GLU A 524 27.53 18.88 1.77
C GLU A 524 27.63 18.96 3.31
N ASP A 525 26.60 19.06 4.12
CA ASP A 525 26.72 18.65 5.53
C ASP A 525 25.41 18.24 6.24
N ASP A 526 24.25 18.26 5.54
CA ASP A 526 22.96 17.88 6.15
C ASP A 526 22.17 16.80 5.37
N GLU A 527 22.85 15.84 4.74
CA GLU A 527 22.24 14.80 3.91
C GLU A 527 22.26 13.42 4.56
N GLU A 528 21.40 13.09 5.48
CA GLU A 528 21.26 11.66 5.80
C GLU A 528 19.87 11.04 5.64
N GLN A 529 18.81 11.74 5.28
CA GLN A 529 17.50 11.08 5.27
C GLN A 529 16.56 11.22 4.06
N LEU A 530 16.90 11.98 3.01
CA LEU A 530 15.95 12.13 1.88
C LEU A 530 16.55 12.11 0.45
N SER A 531 17.85 11.94 0.28
CA SER A 531 18.51 12.32 -0.97
C SER A 531 19.20 11.21 -1.77
N SER A 532 19.23 9.96 -1.32
CA SER A 532 19.98 8.93 -2.08
C SER A 532 19.37 8.59 -3.45
N ASP A 533 18.08 8.88 -3.68
CA ASP A 533 17.40 8.49 -4.92
C ASP A 533 17.17 9.64 -5.92
N ILE A 534 17.41 10.90 -5.54
CA ILE A 534 17.08 12.08 -6.36
C ILE A 534 18.32 12.88 -6.79
N ALA A 535 19.42 12.79 -6.06
CA ALA A 535 20.63 13.59 -6.29
C ALA A 535 21.41 13.27 -7.59
N ASN A 536 21.13 12.15 -8.28
CA ASN A 536 21.84 11.75 -9.49
C ASN A 536 21.24 12.29 -10.82
N LEU A 537 20.30 13.23 -10.77
CA LEU A 537 19.64 13.77 -11.97
C LEU A 537 20.17 15.12 -12.45
N THR A 538 21.15 15.71 -11.79
CA THR A 538 21.73 17.00 -12.21
C THR A 538 23.07 16.85 -12.91
N LEU A 539 23.04 16.52 -14.18
CA LEU A 539 24.16 16.83 -15.10
C LEU A 539 23.62 17.41 -16.39
N SER A 540 24.05 18.65 -16.64
CA SER A 540 23.97 19.45 -17.85
C SER A 540 22.74 20.31 -18.10
N ALA A 541 22.77 21.56 -17.64
CA ALA A 541 22.44 22.74 -18.45
C ALA A 541 22.81 24.02 -17.68
N SER A 542 24.00 24.53 -17.92
CA SER A 542 24.35 25.90 -17.58
C SER A 542 23.69 26.86 -18.58
N THR A 543 22.53 27.40 -18.21
CA THR A 543 21.97 28.60 -18.81
C THR A 543 21.50 29.52 -17.69
N ARG A 544 21.97 30.76 -17.71
CA ARG A 544 21.57 31.86 -16.84
C ARG A 544 20.06 31.98 -16.85
N SER A 545 19.39 31.41 -15.88
CA SER A 545 17.93 31.44 -15.72
C SER A 545 17.56 32.56 -14.75
N ASN A 546 16.50 33.31 -15.08
CA ASN A 546 15.82 34.22 -14.18
C ASN A 546 15.56 33.50 -12.84
N SER A 547 15.98 34.08 -11.73
CA SER A 547 15.92 33.52 -10.37
C SER A 547 14.51 33.13 -9.87
N ASN A 548 13.49 33.35 -10.67
CA ASN A 548 12.08 33.19 -10.29
C ASN A 548 11.34 32.05 -11.02
N VAL A 549 12.03 31.24 -11.83
CA VAL A 549 11.41 30.10 -12.54
C VAL A 549 12.07 28.81 -12.10
N VAL A 550 11.29 27.88 -11.58
CA VAL A 550 11.74 26.53 -11.21
C VAL A 550 11.50 25.60 -12.41
N ALA A 551 12.56 25.18 -13.08
CA ALA A 551 12.47 24.33 -14.27
C ALA A 551 12.35 22.84 -13.91
N SER A 552 12.05 22.01 -14.92
CA SER A 552 12.00 20.55 -14.76
C SER A 552 13.33 20.00 -14.23
N GLY A 553 13.25 19.14 -13.20
CA GLY A 553 14.41 18.58 -12.51
C GLY A 553 15.01 19.49 -11.43
N GLN A 554 14.45 20.67 -11.21
CA GLN A 554 14.93 21.61 -10.19
C GLN A 554 14.03 21.62 -8.96
N GLN A 555 14.62 22.00 -7.83
CA GLN A 555 13.93 22.29 -6.59
C GLN A 555 13.81 23.80 -6.37
N GLY A 556 12.70 24.22 -5.79
CA GLY A 556 12.47 25.60 -5.48
C GLY A 556 11.42 25.79 -4.39
N LYS A 557 11.49 26.91 -3.70
CA LYS A 557 10.49 27.30 -2.72
C LYS A 557 9.40 28.11 -3.42
N CYS A 558 8.15 27.66 -3.27
CA CYS A 558 6.99 28.31 -3.86
C CYS A 558 5.96 28.66 -2.79
N ARG A 559 5.41 29.89 -2.90
CA ARG A 559 4.27 30.35 -2.12
C ARG A 559 3.02 30.20 -2.95
N PHE A 560 2.03 29.50 -2.41
CA PHE A 560 0.75 29.20 -3.05
C PHE A 560 -0.37 29.96 -2.37
N LYS A 561 -1.37 30.33 -3.16
CA LYS A 561 -2.64 30.88 -2.69
C LYS A 561 -3.77 30.07 -3.28
N PHE A 562 -4.65 29.54 -2.43
CA PHE A 562 -5.88 28.89 -2.85
C PHE A 562 -6.82 29.91 -3.52
N MET A 563 -7.55 29.46 -4.55
CA MET A 563 -8.35 30.37 -5.37
C MET A 563 -9.80 30.52 -4.89
N TYR A 564 -10.32 29.57 -4.13
CA TYR A 564 -11.74 29.54 -3.78
C TYR A 564 -11.97 29.65 -2.27
N GLU A 565 -11.53 28.66 -1.50
CA GLU A 565 -11.86 28.52 -0.08
C GLU A 565 -10.60 28.22 0.73
N PRO A 566 -10.53 28.64 1.99
CA PRO A 566 -9.44 28.25 2.87
C PRO A 566 -9.49 26.74 3.14
N CYS A 567 -8.34 26.10 3.25
CA CYS A 567 -8.21 24.69 3.55
C CYS A 567 -7.39 24.48 4.81
N TYR A 568 -7.60 23.35 5.46
CA TYR A 568 -6.73 22.89 6.52
C TYR A 568 -5.48 22.24 5.92
N LEU A 569 -4.32 22.68 6.31
CA LEU A 569 -3.02 22.08 5.97
C LEU A 569 -2.18 21.96 7.23
N ARG A 570 -1.30 20.95 7.25
CA ARG A 570 -0.28 20.81 8.30
C ARG A 570 1.12 21.02 7.74
N LEU A 571 2.05 21.39 8.61
CA LEU A 571 3.47 21.43 8.27
C LEU A 571 3.95 20.04 7.88
N GLY A 572 4.85 19.95 6.89
CA GLY A 572 5.35 18.68 6.37
C GLY A 572 4.37 17.91 5.47
N ALA A 573 3.12 18.38 5.29
CA ALA A 573 2.15 17.73 4.42
C ALA A 573 2.68 17.62 2.98
N GLN A 574 2.54 16.46 2.38
CA GLN A 574 2.90 16.23 1.00
C GLN A 574 1.88 16.87 0.07
N ILE A 575 2.35 17.60 -0.92
CA ILE A 575 1.49 18.21 -1.94
C ILE A 575 1.88 17.73 -3.34
N LEU A 576 0.89 17.55 -4.19
CA LEU A 576 1.04 17.35 -5.62
C LEU A 576 0.42 18.54 -6.35
N PHE A 577 1.24 19.35 -7.01
CA PHE A 577 0.79 20.46 -7.84
C PHE A 577 0.78 20.04 -9.30
N MET A 578 -0.34 20.25 -9.97
CA MET A 578 -0.56 19.83 -11.35
C MET A 578 -1.14 20.95 -12.21
N GLU A 579 -0.50 21.21 -13.35
CA GLU A 579 -0.98 22.07 -14.43
C GLU A 579 -0.97 21.29 -15.75
N GLY A 580 -2.14 20.87 -16.24
CA GLY A 580 -2.24 20.04 -17.43
C GLY A 580 -1.46 18.74 -17.29
N LYS A 581 -0.36 18.58 -18.05
CA LYS A 581 0.56 17.43 -17.96
C LYS A 581 1.72 17.65 -16.99
N SER A 582 1.87 18.89 -16.50
CA SER A 582 2.94 19.25 -15.56
C SER A 582 2.68 18.67 -14.19
N LYS A 583 3.74 18.21 -13.52
CA LYS A 583 3.67 17.58 -12.20
C LYS A 583 4.80 18.04 -11.33
N CYS A 584 4.46 18.48 -10.14
CA CYS A 584 5.41 18.91 -9.14
C CYS A 584 5.02 18.28 -7.80
N LEU A 585 5.98 17.69 -7.14
CA LEU A 585 5.83 17.14 -5.80
C LEU A 585 6.48 18.08 -4.80
N GLY A 586 5.86 18.29 -3.64
CA GLY A 586 6.43 19.16 -2.62
C GLY A 586 5.99 18.81 -1.21
N ARG A 587 6.56 19.55 -0.26
CA ARG A 587 6.16 19.51 1.16
C ARG A 587 5.89 20.92 1.66
N VAL A 588 4.86 21.05 2.47
CA VAL A 588 4.49 22.33 3.12
C VAL A 588 5.54 22.68 4.17
N THR A 589 6.17 23.85 4.02
CA THR A 589 7.21 24.34 4.94
C THR A 589 6.73 25.46 5.82
N ARG A 590 5.71 26.22 5.41
CA ARG A 590 5.14 27.31 6.19
C ARG A 590 3.67 27.51 5.90
N LEU A 591 2.91 27.75 6.93
CA LEU A 591 1.48 28.07 6.86
C LEU A 591 1.28 29.56 7.17
N ILE A 592 0.38 30.20 6.41
CA ILE A 592 0.10 31.63 6.56
C ILE A 592 -1.38 31.73 6.92
N PRO A 593 -1.73 32.08 8.16
CA PRO A 593 -3.12 32.22 8.60
C PRO A 593 -3.89 33.23 7.76
N VAL A 594 -5.22 33.06 7.71
CA VAL A 594 -6.14 33.96 7.02
C VAL A 594 -6.26 35.30 7.74
#